data_024f7e9d88b90317308eab8df482c32c
#
_entry.id   024f7e9d88b90317308eab8df482c32c
#
_cell.length_a   1.000
_cell.length_b   1.000
_cell.length_c   1.000
_cell.angle_alpha   90.00
_cell.angle_beta   90.00
_cell.angle_gamma   90.00
#
_symmetry.space_group_name_H-M   'P 1'
#
loop_
_entity.id
_entity.type
_entity.pdbx_description
1 polymer ?
#
loop_
_entity_poly.entity_id
_entity_poly.type
_entity_poly.pdbx_seq_one_letter_code
_entity_poly.pdbx_strand_id
1 'polypeptide(L)'
;KYASEELHNRPELIETLQKYISTFSDFLLHNFFSRSGILQFLKTGRMHEIPDKLYRPFEYPDRINILKLCLKALKDGKNIRLFQPPLDRFPENLHIFSSGDFGYILFSSHDNTLHYLLLKEQNLLNAFCDFSSALEESELLCSADETAAFLQKLIE
;
A
#
# COMPACT_ATOMS: atom_id res chain seq x y z
N LYS A 1 15.24 -9.49 -9.05
CA LYS A 1 16.33 -8.87 -8.28
C LYS A 1 16.12 -9.04 -6.77
N TYR A 2 14.90 -8.86 -6.25
CA TYR A 2 14.64 -8.86 -4.79
C TYR A 2 14.04 -10.15 -4.25
N ALA A 3 13.65 -11.10 -5.09
CA ALA A 3 13.13 -12.39 -4.63
C ALA A 3 14.19 -13.12 -3.78
N SER A 4 13.76 -13.67 -2.64
CA SER A 4 14.60 -14.52 -1.80
C SER A 4 14.84 -15.89 -2.45
N GLU A 5 15.79 -16.67 -1.93
CA GLU A 5 15.99 -18.06 -2.39
C GLU A 5 14.73 -18.91 -2.16
N GLU A 6 14.01 -18.66 -1.07
CA GLU A 6 12.75 -19.34 -0.77
C GLU A 6 11.69 -19.05 -1.86
N LEU A 7 11.62 -17.81 -2.35
CA LEU A 7 10.72 -17.46 -3.45
C LEU A 7 11.17 -18.02 -4.79
N HIS A 8 12.50 -18.04 -5.06
CA HIS A 8 13.03 -18.63 -6.30
C HIS A 8 12.72 -20.12 -6.44
N ASN A 9 12.62 -20.82 -5.31
CA ASN A 9 12.27 -22.24 -5.28
C ASN A 9 10.75 -22.51 -5.42
N ARG A 10 9.94 -21.45 -5.61
CA ARG A 10 8.47 -21.53 -5.73
C ARG A 10 7.99 -20.75 -6.95
N PRO A 11 8.22 -21.27 -8.17
CA PRO A 11 7.88 -20.57 -9.41
C PRO A 11 6.38 -20.24 -9.50
N GLU A 12 5.51 -21.11 -8.96
CA GLU A 12 4.06 -20.87 -8.90
C GLU A 12 3.70 -19.64 -8.07
N LEU A 13 4.48 -19.35 -7.03
CA LEU A 13 4.27 -18.17 -6.21
C LEU A 13 4.75 -16.90 -6.91
N ILE A 14 5.86 -17.00 -7.66
CA ILE A 14 6.36 -15.88 -8.49
C ILE A 14 5.32 -15.52 -9.55
N GLU A 15 4.78 -16.51 -10.26
CA GLU A 15 3.76 -16.30 -11.28
C GLU A 15 2.49 -15.68 -10.69
N THR A 16 2.05 -16.16 -9.53
CA THR A 16 0.91 -15.61 -8.79
C THR A 16 1.15 -14.16 -8.39
N LEU A 17 2.33 -13.82 -7.86
CA LEU A 17 2.70 -12.45 -7.50
C LEU A 17 2.81 -11.55 -8.72
N GLN A 18 3.37 -12.02 -9.83
CA GLN A 18 3.45 -11.25 -11.08
C GLN A 18 2.05 -10.95 -11.62
N LYS A 19 1.18 -11.94 -11.65
CA LYS A 19 -0.22 -11.77 -12.04
C LYS A 19 -0.91 -10.78 -11.12
N TYR A 20 -0.74 -10.90 -9.82
CA TYR A 20 -1.28 -9.98 -8.82
C TYR A 20 -0.80 -8.54 -9.08
N ILE A 21 0.51 -8.34 -9.24
CA ILE A 21 1.09 -7.01 -9.50
C ILE A 21 0.59 -6.43 -10.82
N SER A 22 0.48 -7.23 -11.88
CA SER A 22 0.00 -6.75 -13.19
C SER A 22 -1.48 -6.36 -13.18
N THR A 23 -2.31 -7.07 -12.40
CA THR A 23 -3.73 -6.73 -12.25
C THR A 23 -3.97 -5.62 -11.23
N PHE A 24 -3.04 -5.41 -10.31
CA PHE A 24 -3.16 -4.44 -9.22
C PHE A 24 -3.36 -3.00 -9.72
N SER A 25 -2.69 -2.61 -10.81
CA SER A 25 -2.80 -1.26 -11.36
C SER A 25 -4.15 -0.97 -12.03
N ASP A 26 -4.84 -1.99 -12.51
CA ASP A 26 -6.05 -1.83 -13.32
C ASP A 26 -7.33 -1.80 -12.48
N PHE A 27 -7.31 -2.40 -11.28
CA PHE A 27 -8.47 -2.57 -10.40
C PHE A 27 -8.42 -1.74 -9.11
N LEU A 28 -7.49 -0.81 -9.01
CA LEU A 28 -7.30 0.01 -7.83
C LEU A 28 -8.47 1.00 -7.69
N LEU A 29 -9.41 0.72 -6.78
CA LEU A 29 -10.46 1.67 -6.42
C LEU A 29 -9.97 2.65 -5.36
N HIS A 30 -9.40 2.13 -4.26
CA HIS A 30 -8.89 2.93 -3.15
C HIS A 30 -7.56 2.37 -2.65
N ASN A 31 -6.63 3.27 -2.31
CA ASN A 31 -5.32 2.91 -1.79
C ASN A 31 -4.81 3.98 -0.81
N PHE A 32 -5.01 3.74 0.48
CA PHE A 32 -4.75 4.71 1.53
C PHE A 32 -3.64 4.24 2.46
N PHE A 33 -2.61 5.06 2.63
CA PHE A 33 -1.42 4.74 3.41
C PHE A 33 -1.20 5.72 4.56
N SER A 34 -0.55 5.24 5.62
CA SER A 34 0.05 6.13 6.61
C SER A 34 1.35 6.74 6.09
N ARG A 35 1.64 7.98 6.48
CA ARG A 35 2.94 8.63 6.20
C ARG A 35 4.09 7.86 6.87
N SER A 36 3.84 7.37 8.10
CA SER A 36 4.81 6.56 8.83
C SER A 36 5.22 5.31 8.06
N GLY A 37 4.26 4.61 7.42
CA GLY A 37 4.55 3.43 6.59
C GLY A 37 5.44 3.75 5.40
N ILE A 38 5.18 4.86 4.69
CA ILE A 38 6.03 5.30 3.57
C ILE A 38 7.43 5.67 4.05
N LEU A 39 7.54 6.41 5.16
CA LEU A 39 8.85 6.78 5.71
C LEU A 39 9.63 5.56 6.17
N GLN A 40 8.97 4.58 6.78
CA GLN A 40 9.60 3.33 7.17
C GLN A 40 10.06 2.51 5.95
N PHE A 41 9.24 2.43 4.90
CA PHE A 41 9.66 1.82 3.63
C PHE A 41 10.90 2.51 3.07
N LEU A 42 10.94 3.83 3.02
CA LEU A 42 12.12 4.57 2.57
C LEU A 42 13.35 4.28 3.41
N LYS A 43 13.20 4.17 4.73
CA LYS A 43 14.29 3.90 5.66
C LYS A 43 14.81 2.48 5.53
N THR A 44 13.91 1.48 5.45
CA THR A 44 14.25 0.06 5.58
C THR A 44 14.32 -0.69 4.25
N GLY A 45 13.62 -0.21 3.22
CA GLY A 45 13.38 -0.92 1.97
C GLY A 45 12.42 -2.10 2.10
N ARG A 46 11.66 -2.17 3.20
CA ARG A 46 10.73 -3.26 3.47
C ARG A 46 9.30 -2.78 3.32
N MET A 47 8.48 -3.59 2.65
CA MET A 47 7.04 -3.42 2.53
C MET A 47 6.35 -4.31 3.55
N HIS A 48 5.42 -3.75 4.32
CA HIS A 48 4.72 -4.52 5.35
C HIS A 48 3.79 -5.58 4.78
N GLU A 49 3.32 -5.39 3.56
CA GLU A 49 2.39 -6.30 2.88
C GLU A 49 3.05 -7.60 2.45
N ILE A 50 4.37 -7.64 2.40
CA ILE A 50 5.12 -8.80 1.92
C ILE A 50 5.99 -9.35 3.05
N PRO A 51 5.84 -10.63 3.43
CA PRO A 51 6.68 -11.25 4.46
C PRO A 51 8.17 -11.14 4.14
N ASP A 52 8.97 -10.74 5.12
CA ASP A 52 10.42 -10.53 5.01
C ASP A 52 11.21 -11.72 4.43
N LYS A 53 10.68 -12.93 4.63
CA LYS A 53 11.30 -14.16 4.12
C LYS A 53 11.21 -14.31 2.60
N LEU A 54 10.28 -13.60 1.95
CA LEU A 54 10.03 -13.74 0.52
C LEU A 54 10.86 -12.80 -0.33
N TYR A 55 11.45 -11.76 0.24
CA TYR A 55 12.24 -10.79 -0.53
C TYR A 55 13.37 -10.15 0.30
N ARG A 56 14.35 -9.60 -0.42
CA ARG A 56 15.41 -8.77 0.17
C ARG A 56 14.96 -7.31 0.19
N PRO A 57 15.39 -6.50 1.17
CA PRO A 57 15.07 -5.09 1.20
C PRO A 57 15.42 -4.40 -0.12
N PHE A 58 14.55 -3.52 -0.57
CA PHE A 58 14.81 -2.73 -1.78
C PHE A 58 16.01 -1.79 -1.55
N GLU A 59 16.86 -1.66 -2.55
CA GLU A 59 17.92 -0.66 -2.57
C GLU A 59 17.35 0.75 -2.66
N TYR A 60 18.05 1.74 -2.14
CA TYR A 60 17.54 3.11 -2.08
C TYR A 60 17.07 3.67 -3.42
N PRO A 61 17.79 3.50 -4.55
CA PRO A 61 17.32 3.98 -5.85
C PRO A 61 15.98 3.35 -6.27
N ASP A 62 15.77 2.08 -5.95
CA ASP A 62 14.52 1.39 -6.30
C ASP A 62 13.36 1.82 -5.41
N ARG A 63 13.62 2.18 -4.13
CA ARG A 63 12.62 2.80 -3.25
C ARG A 63 12.11 4.12 -3.84
N ILE A 64 13.04 4.97 -4.27
CA ILE A 64 12.70 6.23 -4.94
C ILE A 64 11.93 6.00 -6.24
N ASN A 65 12.30 4.99 -7.03
CA ASN A 65 11.56 4.65 -8.25
C ASN A 65 10.13 4.19 -7.94
N ILE A 66 9.91 3.43 -6.87
CA ILE A 66 8.56 3.04 -6.42
C ILE A 66 7.74 4.29 -6.05
N LEU A 67 8.29 5.25 -5.31
CA LEU A 67 7.58 6.50 -5.01
C LEU A 67 7.26 7.32 -6.28
N LYS A 68 8.17 7.35 -7.25
CA LYS A 68 7.91 7.98 -8.56
C LYS A 68 6.75 7.30 -9.30
N LEU A 69 6.65 5.97 -9.23
CA LEU A 69 5.53 5.24 -9.80
C LEU A 69 4.22 5.56 -9.08
N CYS A 70 4.23 5.65 -7.74
CA CYS A 70 3.06 6.07 -6.97
C CYS A 70 2.62 7.50 -7.34
N LEU A 71 3.58 8.44 -7.44
CA LEU A 71 3.30 9.81 -7.85
C LEU A 71 2.76 9.89 -9.28
N LYS A 72 3.30 9.09 -10.19
CA LYS A 72 2.77 8.98 -11.56
C LYS A 72 1.34 8.45 -11.55
N ALA A 73 1.09 7.33 -10.86
CA ALA A 73 -0.24 6.73 -10.76
C ALA A 73 -1.27 7.75 -10.20
N LEU A 74 -0.89 8.53 -9.19
CA LEU A 74 -1.72 9.60 -8.66
C LEU A 74 -2.04 10.67 -9.74
N LYS A 75 -1.05 11.10 -10.51
CA LYS A 75 -1.22 12.06 -11.62
C LYS A 75 -2.08 11.48 -12.76
N ASP A 76 -2.04 10.18 -12.97
CA ASP A 76 -2.87 9.43 -13.92
C ASP A 76 -4.31 9.18 -13.38
N GLY A 77 -4.68 9.81 -12.26
CA GLY A 77 -6.03 9.76 -11.69
C GLY A 77 -6.32 8.54 -10.81
N LYS A 78 -5.29 7.77 -10.42
CA LYS A 78 -5.49 6.68 -9.45
C LYS A 78 -5.72 7.24 -8.06
N ASN A 79 -6.62 6.61 -7.32
CA ASN A 79 -7.01 7.04 -6.00
C ASN A 79 -6.02 6.56 -4.93
N ILE A 80 -4.92 7.30 -4.80
CA ILE A 80 -3.89 7.10 -3.78
C ILE A 80 -3.96 8.30 -2.82
N ARG A 81 -4.11 8.04 -1.51
CA ARG A 81 -4.19 9.08 -0.49
C ARG A 81 -3.37 8.71 0.74
N LEU A 82 -2.96 9.72 1.47
CA LEU A 82 -2.32 9.59 2.77
C LEU A 82 -3.32 9.93 3.87
N PHE A 83 -3.21 9.22 5.00
CA PHE A 83 -3.99 9.56 6.17
C PHE A 83 -3.54 10.90 6.78
N GLN A 84 -4.51 11.66 7.29
CA GLN A 84 -4.28 12.81 8.16
C GLN A 84 -4.05 12.36 9.61
N PRO A 85 -3.39 13.20 10.45
CA PRO A 85 -3.34 12.95 11.89
C PRO A 85 -4.76 12.85 12.51
N PRO A 86 -5.00 11.94 13.47
CA PRO A 86 -4.01 11.03 14.08
C PRO A 86 -3.73 9.73 13.32
N LEU A 87 -4.49 9.43 12.26
CA LEU A 87 -4.41 8.15 11.54
C LEU A 87 -3.10 7.96 10.76
N ASP A 88 -2.31 9.01 10.56
CA ASP A 88 -0.98 8.91 9.93
C ASP A 88 0.08 8.28 10.85
N ARG A 89 -0.24 8.10 12.14
CA ARG A 89 0.68 7.60 13.17
C ARG A 89 0.15 6.41 13.96
N PHE A 90 -1.16 6.26 14.01
CA PHE A 90 -1.78 5.21 14.81
C PHE A 90 -3.06 4.68 14.14
N PRO A 91 -3.12 3.34 13.89
CA PRO A 91 -2.01 2.39 14.03
C PRO A 91 -0.88 2.68 13.05
N GLU A 92 0.35 2.31 13.43
CA GLU A 92 1.51 2.46 12.55
C GLU A 92 1.34 1.61 11.28
N ASN A 93 1.86 2.10 10.16
CA ASN A 93 1.80 1.40 8.87
C ASN A 93 0.38 1.02 8.42
N LEU A 94 -0.62 1.83 8.78
CA LEU A 94 -1.97 1.60 8.31
C LEU A 94 -2.03 1.68 6.78
N HIS A 95 -2.57 0.63 6.19
CA HIS A 95 -2.84 0.54 4.77
C HIS A 95 -4.26 0.00 4.56
N ILE A 96 -5.09 0.77 3.88
CA ILE A 96 -6.44 0.38 3.45
C ILE A 96 -6.43 0.27 1.93
N PHE A 97 -6.88 -0.85 1.43
CA PHE A 97 -6.96 -1.12 0.02
C PHE A 97 -8.30 -1.75 -0.34
N SER A 98 -8.90 -1.32 -1.44
CA SER A 98 -10.04 -1.99 -2.04
C SER A 98 -9.95 -2.05 -3.56
N SER A 99 -10.49 -3.13 -4.11
CA SER A 99 -10.70 -3.37 -5.53
C SER A 99 -12.10 -3.96 -5.73
N GLY A 100 -12.49 -4.23 -6.98
CA GLY A 100 -13.77 -4.89 -7.26
C GLY A 100 -13.89 -6.32 -6.71
N ASP A 101 -12.76 -7.01 -6.50
CA ASP A 101 -12.71 -8.44 -6.18
C ASP A 101 -12.32 -8.73 -4.73
N PHE A 102 -11.65 -7.81 -4.05
CA PHE A 102 -11.25 -7.95 -2.65
C PHE A 102 -10.88 -6.61 -2.03
N GLY A 103 -10.88 -6.58 -0.70
CA GLY A 103 -10.35 -5.46 0.07
C GLY A 103 -9.54 -5.96 1.25
N TYR A 104 -8.63 -5.13 1.77
CA TYR A 104 -7.92 -5.42 2.99
C TYR A 104 -7.62 -4.18 3.83
N ILE A 105 -7.48 -4.42 5.13
CA ILE A 105 -6.90 -3.50 6.08
C ILE A 105 -5.65 -4.18 6.65
N LEU A 106 -4.55 -3.47 6.65
CA LEU A 106 -3.28 -3.92 7.19
C LEU A 106 -2.73 -2.84 8.11
N PHE A 107 -2.23 -3.21 9.29
CA PHE A 107 -1.58 -2.31 10.22
C PHE A 107 -0.61 -3.03 11.14
N SER A 108 0.35 -2.31 11.70
CA SER A 108 1.24 -2.82 12.73
C SER A 108 0.78 -2.37 14.12
N SER A 109 0.89 -3.27 15.10
CA SER A 109 0.77 -2.92 16.52
C SER A 109 2.13 -2.43 17.07
N HIS A 110 2.12 -1.90 18.31
CA HIS A 110 3.33 -1.35 18.96
C HIS A 110 4.49 -2.34 19.14
N ASP A 111 4.19 -3.63 19.14
CA ASP A 111 5.17 -4.73 19.20
C ASP A 111 5.67 -5.17 17.82
N ASN A 112 5.36 -4.40 16.76
CA ASN A 112 5.59 -4.72 15.36
C ASN A 112 4.88 -5.98 14.85
N THR A 113 3.84 -6.45 15.55
CA THR A 113 2.98 -7.51 15.03
C THR A 113 2.13 -6.96 13.89
N LEU A 114 2.16 -7.64 12.76
CA LEU A 114 1.35 -7.31 11.59
C LEU A 114 -0.05 -7.90 11.74
N HIS A 115 -1.05 -7.05 11.65
CA HIS A 115 -2.45 -7.43 11.64
C HIS A 115 -3.00 -7.25 10.23
N TYR A 116 -3.83 -8.21 9.82
CA TYR A 116 -4.32 -8.28 8.46
C TYR A 116 -5.76 -8.78 8.43
N LEU A 117 -6.63 -8.01 7.78
CA LEU A 117 -8.02 -8.37 7.51
C LEU A 117 -8.24 -8.40 6.00
N LEU A 118 -8.58 -9.56 5.45
CA LEU A 118 -8.93 -9.74 4.05
C LEU A 118 -10.43 -9.93 3.90
N LEU A 119 -11.06 -9.16 3.01
CA LEU A 119 -12.47 -9.22 2.66
C LEU A 119 -12.61 -9.75 1.23
N LYS A 120 -13.39 -10.81 1.08
CA LYS A 120 -13.70 -11.44 -0.23
C LYS A 120 -15.19 -11.75 -0.40
N GLU A 121 -15.96 -11.77 0.69
CA GLU A 121 -17.40 -11.95 0.61
C GLU A 121 -18.03 -10.68 0.02
N GLN A 122 -18.88 -10.84 -1.00
CA GLN A 122 -19.32 -9.74 -1.87
C GLN A 122 -20.07 -8.63 -1.12
N ASN A 123 -20.94 -8.98 -0.17
CA ASN A 123 -21.69 -7.96 0.58
C ASN A 123 -20.79 -7.17 1.53
N LEU A 124 -19.83 -7.85 2.18
CA LEU A 124 -18.81 -7.20 3.03
C LEU A 124 -17.89 -6.33 2.17
N LEU A 125 -17.52 -6.80 0.99
CA LEU A 125 -16.68 -6.04 0.07
C LEU A 125 -17.38 -4.78 -0.43
N ASN A 126 -18.66 -4.87 -0.80
CA ASN A 126 -19.46 -3.71 -1.19
C ASN A 126 -19.55 -2.67 -0.05
N ALA A 127 -19.89 -3.12 1.17
CA ALA A 127 -19.91 -2.25 2.35
C ALA A 127 -18.53 -1.63 2.65
N PHE A 128 -17.46 -2.37 2.40
CA PHE A 128 -16.09 -1.87 2.58
C PHE A 128 -15.71 -0.85 1.48
N CYS A 129 -16.15 -1.03 0.26
CA CYS A 129 -15.96 -0.05 -0.81
C CYS A 129 -16.75 1.24 -0.52
N ASP A 130 -17.99 1.13 -0.03
CA ASP A 130 -18.80 2.28 0.40
C ASP A 130 -18.12 3.03 1.56
N PHE A 131 -17.61 2.30 2.56
CA PHE A 131 -16.81 2.87 3.65
C PHE A 131 -15.56 3.58 3.12
N SER A 132 -14.82 2.96 2.21
CA SER A 132 -13.61 3.54 1.63
C SER A 132 -13.92 4.80 0.83
N SER A 133 -15.04 4.84 0.11
CA SER A 133 -15.52 6.04 -0.59
C SER A 133 -15.90 7.16 0.40
N ALA A 134 -16.63 6.83 1.46
CA ALA A 134 -16.96 7.80 2.51
C ALA A 134 -15.69 8.31 3.24
N LEU A 135 -14.68 7.45 3.43
CA LEU A 135 -13.40 7.85 4.00
C LEU A 135 -12.66 8.83 3.10
N GLU A 136 -12.74 8.64 1.77
CA GLU A 136 -12.14 9.53 0.78
C GLU A 136 -12.72 10.96 0.83
N GLU A 137 -14.02 11.07 1.08
CA GLU A 137 -14.73 12.35 1.22
C GLU A 137 -14.52 13.01 2.59
N SER A 138 -13.89 12.30 3.52
CA SER A 138 -13.67 12.78 4.89
C SER A 138 -12.41 13.62 5.03
N GLU A 139 -12.32 14.39 6.12
CA GLU A 139 -11.11 15.12 6.54
C GLU A 139 -10.00 14.19 7.08
N LEU A 140 -10.21 12.88 7.10
CA LEU A 140 -9.23 11.91 7.60
C LEU A 140 -8.14 11.57 6.57
N LEU A 141 -8.35 11.94 5.31
CA LEU A 141 -7.37 11.77 4.24
C LEU A 141 -6.84 13.11 3.72
N CYS A 142 -5.58 13.11 3.33
CA CYS A 142 -4.98 14.19 2.56
C CYS A 142 -5.66 14.29 1.19
N SER A 143 -5.76 15.49 0.65
CA SER A 143 -6.11 15.68 -0.75
C SER A 143 -5.10 15.02 -1.69
N ALA A 144 -5.45 14.90 -2.98
CA ALA A 144 -4.53 14.41 -3.99
C ALA A 144 -3.27 15.29 -4.07
N ASP A 145 -3.46 16.61 -4.03
CA ASP A 145 -2.35 17.58 -4.14
C ASP A 145 -1.42 17.50 -2.91
N GLU A 146 -1.98 17.39 -1.70
CA GLU A 146 -1.17 17.20 -0.47
C GLU A 146 -0.41 15.88 -0.49
N THR A 147 -1.05 14.80 -0.97
CA THR A 147 -0.40 13.50 -1.15
C THR A 147 0.74 13.60 -2.17
N ALA A 148 0.49 14.24 -3.32
CA ALA A 148 1.50 14.46 -4.35
C ALA A 148 2.67 15.30 -3.83
N ALA A 149 2.40 16.39 -3.12
CA ALA A 149 3.42 17.26 -2.54
C ALA A 149 4.29 16.52 -1.52
N PHE A 150 3.69 15.66 -0.69
CA PHE A 150 4.45 14.83 0.26
C PHE A 150 5.36 13.85 -0.48
N LEU A 151 4.85 13.11 -1.48
CA LEU A 151 5.65 12.17 -2.26
C LEU A 151 6.78 12.88 -3.02
N GLN A 152 6.48 14.03 -3.64
CA GLN A 152 7.48 14.83 -4.36
C GLN A 152 8.65 15.23 -3.46
N LYS A 153 8.35 15.71 -2.24
CA LYS A 153 9.37 16.09 -1.25
C LYS A 153 10.29 14.94 -0.83
N LEU A 154 9.81 13.68 -0.88
CA LEU A 154 10.60 12.51 -0.55
C LEU A 154 11.47 12.00 -1.71
N ILE A 155 11.15 12.43 -2.94
CA ILE A 155 11.85 12.04 -4.16
C ILE A 155 13.02 13.00 -4.46
N GLU A 156 12.92 14.26 -4.02
CA GLU A 156 13.96 15.30 -4.13
C GLU A 156 15.11 15.05 -3.16
#